data_5461a3fc35d44607a88f909913315966
#
_entry.id   5461a3fc35d44607a88f909913315966
#
_cell.length_a   1.000
_cell.length_b   1.000
_cell.length_c   1.000
_cell.angle_alpha   90.00
_cell.angle_beta   90.00
_cell.angle_gamma   90.00
#
_symmetry.space_group_name_H-M   'P 1'
#
loop_
_entity.id
_entity.type
_entity.pdbx_description
1 polymer ?
#
loop_
_entity_poly.entity_id
_entity_poly.type
_entity_poly.pdbx_seq_one_letter_code
_entity_poly.pdbx_strand_id
1 'polypeptide(L)'
;MREIVLIKNGELALKGLNRSSFEDVLIKNMRRHLAPLGTFQFTKSQSTIMVEPEDPDTDLDDTIDALTRVFGIAALSRAAVCEKDIEDIAATALEYLKEPLEDAKTFKVEAKRSDKKFPMKSPEICREMGGRILRRFHHLKVDVHNPDITVTVEVRDRYAFVRGNNLHGAGGMPTGTGGRAAVLISGGIDSPVASYMMAKRGIELVAVHFASPPYTSELAEMKVMELLKKVARYSGWITTFVVPFTEIQEQIRDKCPEEYFTIIMRRVMMMISARIAKSQNCHALITGESVGQVASQTMYALACTDCAADMPVFRPCIGMDKDEIIAISRKIDTFETSIEPYEDCCTVFTPKHPKTKPRLDDVLKAEANMENLDEMMDRAVAGVKKVVIK
;
A
#
# COMPACT_ATOMS: atom_id res chain seq x y z
N MET A 1 29.40 12.06 -9.94
CA MET A 1 29.48 11.88 -8.45
C MET A 1 28.82 10.56 -8.12
N ARG A 2 29.36 9.76 -7.17
CA ARG A 2 28.71 8.49 -6.77
C ARG A 2 27.55 8.80 -5.84
N GLU A 3 26.38 8.22 -6.13
CA GLU A 3 25.16 8.44 -5.36
C GLU A 3 24.51 7.13 -4.94
N ILE A 4 23.78 7.16 -3.84
CA ILE A 4 23.00 6.06 -3.32
C ILE A 4 21.67 6.56 -2.75
N VAL A 5 20.74 5.64 -2.52
CA VAL A 5 19.52 5.94 -1.75
C VAL A 5 19.65 5.35 -0.33
N LEU A 6 19.45 6.20 0.66
CA LEU A 6 19.42 5.82 2.08
C LEU A 6 17.98 5.62 2.53
N ILE A 7 17.64 4.42 2.95
CA ILE A 7 16.31 4.03 3.42
C ILE A 7 16.28 4.04 4.95
N LYS A 8 15.34 4.75 5.54
CA LYS A 8 15.07 4.73 6.98
C LYS A 8 13.89 3.81 7.29
N ASN A 9 14.14 2.86 8.16
CA ASN A 9 13.12 1.95 8.67
C ASN A 9 12.17 2.69 9.62
N GLY A 10 10.86 2.49 9.46
CA GLY A 10 9.83 3.01 10.36
C GLY A 10 9.56 2.07 11.54
N GLU A 11 8.32 1.56 11.60
CA GLU A 11 7.86 0.63 12.65
C GLU A 11 8.72 -0.64 12.78
N LEU A 12 9.46 -1.01 11.74
CA LEU A 12 10.42 -2.13 11.76
C LEU A 12 11.46 -2.01 12.88
N ALA A 13 11.86 -0.78 13.23
CA ALA A 13 12.81 -0.55 14.32
C ALA A 13 12.32 -1.08 15.67
N LEU A 14 11.00 -1.24 15.85
CA LEU A 14 10.36 -1.71 17.08
C LEU A 14 10.23 -3.25 17.17
N LYS A 15 10.68 -4.00 16.15
CA LYS A 15 10.48 -5.46 16.05
C LYS A 15 11.50 -6.30 16.85
N GLY A 16 12.39 -5.67 17.59
CA GLY A 16 13.35 -6.37 18.47
C GLY A 16 14.15 -7.44 17.71
N LEU A 17 14.16 -8.67 18.21
CA LEU A 17 14.91 -9.80 17.65
C LEU A 17 14.44 -10.20 16.23
N ASN A 18 13.20 -9.94 15.87
CA ASN A 18 12.64 -10.28 14.56
C ASN A 18 12.96 -9.24 13.47
N ARG A 19 13.62 -8.16 13.83
CA ARG A 19 13.90 -7.04 12.91
C ARG A 19 14.60 -7.50 11.63
N SER A 20 15.58 -8.37 11.72
CA SER A 20 16.34 -8.84 10.54
C SER A 20 15.45 -9.52 9.51
N SER A 21 14.52 -10.38 9.94
CA SER A 21 13.60 -11.08 9.04
C SER A 21 12.65 -10.10 8.33
N PHE A 22 12.16 -9.07 9.03
CA PHE A 22 11.34 -8.01 8.43
C PHE A 22 12.13 -7.16 7.43
N GLU A 23 13.39 -6.85 7.72
CA GLU A 23 14.29 -6.16 6.78
C GLU A 23 14.56 -7.00 5.52
N ASP A 24 14.68 -8.33 5.64
CA ASP A 24 14.85 -9.21 4.49
C ASP A 24 13.62 -9.21 3.58
N VAL A 25 12.42 -9.21 4.16
CA VAL A 25 11.17 -9.06 3.40
C VAL A 25 11.11 -7.68 2.73
N LEU A 26 11.50 -6.61 3.44
CA LEU A 26 11.56 -5.27 2.87
C LEU A 26 12.51 -5.22 1.66
N ILE A 27 13.72 -5.76 1.78
CA ILE A 27 14.70 -5.82 0.67
C ILE A 27 14.13 -6.63 -0.50
N LYS A 28 13.47 -7.76 -0.24
CA LYS A 28 12.80 -8.53 -1.29
C LYS A 28 11.74 -7.71 -2.03
N ASN A 29 10.95 -6.92 -1.28
CA ASN A 29 9.93 -6.05 -1.87
C ASN A 29 10.57 -4.91 -2.67
N MET A 30 11.62 -4.25 -2.16
CA MET A 30 12.36 -3.23 -2.90
C MET A 30 12.95 -3.79 -4.19
N ARG A 31 13.60 -4.95 -4.16
CA ARG A 31 14.12 -5.62 -5.38
C ARG A 31 13.05 -5.82 -6.44
N ARG A 32 11.84 -6.21 -6.02
CA ARG A 32 10.71 -6.41 -6.94
C ARG A 32 10.27 -5.10 -7.59
N HIS A 33 10.19 -4.03 -6.83
CA HIS A 33 9.79 -2.71 -7.33
C HIS A 33 10.85 -2.12 -8.27
N LEU A 34 12.12 -2.36 -7.98
CA LEU A 34 13.24 -1.82 -8.75
C LEU A 34 13.64 -2.69 -9.95
N ALA A 35 13.13 -3.92 -10.06
CA ALA A 35 13.49 -4.84 -11.15
C ALA A 35 13.31 -4.26 -12.57
N PRO A 36 12.30 -3.42 -12.86
CA PRO A 36 12.18 -2.77 -14.17
C PRO A 36 13.23 -1.68 -14.43
N LEU A 37 13.86 -1.14 -13.38
CA LEU A 37 14.81 -0.03 -13.46
C LEU A 37 16.27 -0.46 -13.51
N GLY A 38 16.55 -1.74 -13.23
CA GLY A 38 17.91 -2.26 -13.25
C GLY A 38 18.26 -3.13 -12.03
N THR A 39 19.56 -3.33 -11.84
CA THR A 39 20.12 -4.14 -10.74
C THR A 39 20.67 -3.24 -9.64
N PHE A 40 20.40 -3.62 -8.39
CA PHE A 40 20.78 -2.82 -7.24
C PHE A 40 21.42 -3.68 -6.14
N GLN A 41 22.43 -3.13 -5.48
CA GLN A 41 23.02 -3.68 -4.26
C GLN A 41 22.30 -3.12 -3.03
N PHE A 42 22.05 -4.00 -2.05
CA PHE A 42 21.39 -3.65 -0.80
C PHE A 42 22.32 -3.97 0.37
N THR A 43 22.70 -2.95 1.14
CA THR A 43 23.55 -3.10 2.31
C THR A 43 22.83 -2.64 3.56
N LYS A 44 22.70 -3.54 4.55
CA LYS A 44 22.14 -3.20 5.86
C LYS A 44 23.22 -2.56 6.74
N SER A 45 22.94 -1.41 7.31
CA SER A 45 23.85 -0.75 8.27
C SER A 45 23.03 -0.11 9.39
N GLN A 46 23.11 -0.69 10.58
CA GLN A 46 22.35 -0.24 11.76
C GLN A 46 20.85 -0.12 11.48
N SER A 47 20.29 1.10 11.43
CA SER A 47 18.85 1.36 11.18
C SER A 47 18.58 1.85 9.76
N THR A 48 19.50 1.66 8.84
CA THR A 48 19.46 2.18 7.48
C THR A 48 19.74 1.05 6.50
N ILE A 49 19.01 1.01 5.39
CA ILE A 49 19.35 0.17 4.24
C ILE A 49 19.88 1.11 3.16
N MET A 50 21.05 0.82 2.64
CA MET A 50 21.65 1.52 1.51
C MET A 50 21.27 0.78 0.24
N VAL A 51 20.75 1.50 -0.75
CA VAL A 51 20.38 1.00 -2.07
C VAL A 51 21.27 1.70 -3.08
N GLU A 52 22.11 0.94 -3.77
CA GLU A 52 23.06 1.43 -4.74
C GLU A 52 22.81 0.77 -6.11
N PRO A 53 22.64 1.54 -7.19
CA PRO A 53 22.55 0.97 -8.52
C PRO A 53 23.89 0.34 -8.93
N GLU A 54 23.85 -0.80 -9.61
CA GLU A 54 25.07 -1.41 -10.17
C GLU A 54 25.51 -0.70 -11.45
N ASP A 55 24.56 -0.15 -12.20
CA ASP A 55 24.82 0.67 -13.37
C ASP A 55 24.82 2.17 -12.98
N PRO A 56 25.93 2.90 -13.18
CA PRO A 56 26.02 4.33 -12.88
C PRO A 56 25.02 5.20 -13.66
N ASP A 57 24.52 4.73 -14.81
CA ASP A 57 23.57 5.45 -15.66
C ASP A 57 22.10 5.23 -15.24
N THR A 58 21.86 4.45 -14.17
CA THR A 58 20.52 4.23 -13.64
C THR A 58 19.91 5.53 -13.15
N ASP A 59 18.67 5.82 -13.57
CA ASP A 59 17.93 6.99 -13.10
C ASP A 59 17.54 6.81 -11.62
N LEU A 60 18.11 7.68 -10.77
CA LEU A 60 17.83 7.68 -9.34
C LEU A 60 16.50 8.37 -8.98
N ASP A 61 15.94 9.22 -9.83
CA ASP A 61 14.66 9.86 -9.58
C ASP A 61 13.54 8.85 -9.75
N ASP A 62 13.57 8.03 -10.80
CA ASP A 62 12.67 6.89 -10.97
C ASP A 62 12.83 5.85 -9.86
N THR A 63 14.09 5.61 -9.44
CA THR A 63 14.40 4.72 -8.30
C THR A 63 13.76 5.21 -7.02
N ILE A 64 13.86 6.50 -6.72
CA ILE A 64 13.25 7.13 -5.53
C ILE A 64 11.73 7.06 -5.61
N ASP A 65 11.14 7.41 -6.75
CA ASP A 65 9.69 7.34 -6.93
C ASP A 65 9.16 5.92 -6.69
N ALA A 66 9.81 4.90 -7.24
CA ALA A 66 9.45 3.50 -6.99
C ALA A 66 9.57 3.12 -5.51
N LEU A 67 10.63 3.56 -4.83
CA LEU A 67 10.86 3.26 -3.41
C LEU A 67 9.89 3.99 -2.47
N THR A 68 9.38 5.19 -2.85
CA THR A 68 8.37 5.90 -2.04
C THR A 68 7.08 5.11 -1.87
N ARG A 69 6.80 4.15 -2.78
CA ARG A 69 5.60 3.31 -2.74
C ARG A 69 5.78 2.01 -1.97
N VAL A 70 7.01 1.66 -1.56
CA VAL A 70 7.28 0.41 -0.86
C VAL A 70 6.88 0.51 0.62
N PHE A 71 5.94 -0.32 1.06
CA PHE A 71 5.56 -0.40 2.46
C PHE A 71 6.71 -0.90 3.34
N GLY A 72 6.87 -0.27 4.50
CA GLY A 72 7.98 -0.47 5.42
C GLY A 72 9.04 0.64 5.38
N ILE A 73 9.06 1.45 4.32
CA ILE A 73 9.94 2.61 4.19
C ILE A 73 9.27 3.83 4.83
N ALA A 74 9.82 4.34 5.94
CA ALA A 74 9.31 5.55 6.59
C ALA A 74 9.80 6.81 5.91
N ALA A 75 11.09 6.85 5.57
CA ALA A 75 11.69 7.94 4.84
C ALA A 75 12.86 7.43 4.00
N LEU A 76 13.17 8.17 2.96
CA LEU A 76 14.32 7.91 2.10
C LEU A 76 14.98 9.22 1.68
N SER A 77 16.22 9.14 1.28
CA SER A 77 16.95 10.28 0.76
C SER A 77 18.03 9.85 -0.22
N ARG A 78 18.19 10.61 -1.29
CA ARG A 78 19.33 10.56 -2.19
C ARG A 78 20.54 11.13 -1.46
N ALA A 79 21.69 10.49 -1.57
CA ALA A 79 22.90 10.91 -0.87
C ALA A 79 24.13 10.74 -1.76
N ALA A 80 25.00 11.75 -1.77
CA ALA A 80 26.33 11.65 -2.36
C ALA A 80 27.26 10.87 -1.42
N VAL A 81 28.10 10.03 -2.00
CA VAL A 81 29.13 9.26 -1.30
C VAL A 81 30.47 10.00 -1.42
N CYS A 82 31.13 10.20 -0.30
CA CYS A 82 32.44 10.85 -0.25
C CYS A 82 33.39 10.13 0.72
N GLU A 83 34.68 10.47 0.62
CA GLU A 83 35.68 9.96 1.54
C GLU A 83 35.51 10.53 2.95
N LYS A 84 36.07 9.83 3.95
CA LYS A 84 36.01 10.25 5.36
C LYS A 84 37.05 11.34 5.65
N ASP A 85 36.98 12.41 4.89
CA ASP A 85 37.81 13.60 5.07
C ASP A 85 36.91 14.84 5.09
N ILE A 86 37.18 15.79 5.96
CA ILE A 86 36.32 16.99 6.13
C ILE A 86 36.35 17.89 4.90
N GLU A 87 37.47 17.90 4.17
CA GLU A 87 37.60 18.70 2.96
C GLU A 87 36.77 18.11 1.83
N ASP A 88 36.83 16.77 1.67
CA ASP A 88 36.06 16.05 0.65
C ASP A 88 34.55 16.09 0.98
N ILE A 89 34.19 15.91 2.26
CA ILE A 89 32.79 16.06 2.72
C ILE A 89 32.25 17.45 2.39
N ALA A 90 33.06 18.51 2.63
CA ALA A 90 32.64 19.88 2.40
C ALA A 90 32.54 20.20 0.90
N ALA A 91 33.53 19.79 0.12
CA ALA A 91 33.49 19.96 -1.35
C ALA A 91 32.27 19.26 -1.96
N THR A 92 32.04 18.00 -1.56
CA THR A 92 30.86 17.24 -1.98
C THR A 92 29.55 17.91 -1.59
N ALA A 93 29.43 18.41 -0.36
CA ALA A 93 28.20 19.08 0.10
C ALA A 93 27.90 20.37 -0.67
N LEU A 94 28.92 21.20 -0.92
CA LEU A 94 28.77 22.47 -1.61
C LEU A 94 28.42 22.30 -3.10
N GLU A 95 28.87 21.21 -3.71
CA GLU A 95 28.57 20.89 -5.11
C GLU A 95 27.24 20.15 -5.24
N TYR A 96 27.06 19.10 -4.45
CA TYR A 96 25.88 18.22 -4.53
C TYR A 96 24.57 18.89 -4.13
N LEU A 97 24.62 19.76 -3.12
CA LEU A 97 23.46 20.49 -2.62
C LEU A 97 23.43 21.94 -3.11
N LYS A 98 24.17 22.28 -4.19
CA LYS A 98 24.25 23.63 -4.70
C LYS A 98 22.88 24.22 -5.02
N GLU A 99 22.11 23.58 -5.89
CA GLU A 99 20.79 24.04 -6.31
C GLU A 99 19.82 24.17 -5.12
N PRO A 100 19.63 23.15 -4.26
CA PRO A 100 18.77 23.28 -3.08
C PRO A 100 19.21 24.37 -2.09
N LEU A 101 20.53 24.64 -1.98
CA LEU A 101 21.03 25.69 -1.13
C LEU A 101 20.89 27.08 -1.76
N GLU A 102 20.92 27.21 -3.09
CA GLU A 102 20.64 28.44 -3.81
C GLU A 102 19.18 28.88 -3.69
N ASP A 103 18.26 27.90 -3.70
CA ASP A 103 16.81 28.15 -3.61
C ASP A 103 16.32 28.39 -2.17
N ALA A 104 17.02 27.87 -1.17
CA ALA A 104 16.65 27.99 0.24
C ALA A 104 16.92 29.38 0.80
N LYS A 105 16.17 29.78 1.83
CA LYS A 105 16.43 30.99 2.64
C LYS A 105 17.08 30.65 3.97
N THR A 106 16.76 29.47 4.49
CA THR A 106 17.24 29.01 5.79
C THR A 106 17.77 27.60 5.71
N PHE A 107 18.78 27.31 6.53
CA PHE A 107 19.33 25.95 6.62
C PHE A 107 19.77 25.58 8.02
N LYS A 108 19.94 24.29 8.24
CA LYS A 108 20.73 23.76 9.37
C LYS A 108 21.63 22.63 8.89
N VAL A 109 22.66 22.33 9.68
CA VAL A 109 23.51 21.16 9.48
C VAL A 109 23.28 20.16 10.61
N GLU A 110 23.05 18.91 10.24
CA GLU A 110 23.04 17.77 11.15
C GLU A 110 24.21 16.84 10.82
N ALA A 111 24.88 16.30 11.83
CA ALA A 111 25.93 15.33 11.65
C ALA A 111 25.71 14.09 12.50
N LYS A 112 25.85 12.91 11.89
CA LYS A 112 25.84 11.62 12.56
C LYS A 112 27.18 10.95 12.35
N ARG A 113 27.81 10.53 13.45
CA ARG A 113 29.11 9.88 13.42
C ARG A 113 29.03 8.48 14.05
N SER A 114 28.97 7.46 13.23
CA SER A 114 29.05 6.06 13.65
C SER A 114 30.50 5.62 13.84
N ASP A 115 31.41 6.06 12.98
CA ASP A 115 32.85 5.81 13.13
C ASP A 115 33.46 6.76 14.17
N LYS A 116 33.77 6.21 15.35
CA LYS A 116 34.41 6.96 16.44
C LYS A 116 35.86 7.34 16.16
N LYS A 117 36.51 6.75 15.14
CA LYS A 117 37.90 7.07 14.75
C LYS A 117 37.98 8.36 13.92
N PHE A 118 36.89 8.85 13.36
CA PHE A 118 36.88 10.13 12.66
C PHE A 118 37.28 11.26 13.62
N PRO A 119 38.21 12.17 13.22
CA PRO A 119 38.82 13.14 14.14
C PRO A 119 37.81 14.08 14.79
N MET A 120 36.76 14.49 14.06
CA MET A 120 35.79 15.48 14.52
C MET A 120 34.57 14.83 15.14
N LYS A 121 34.02 15.42 16.21
CA LYS A 121 32.72 15.07 16.77
C LYS A 121 31.57 15.69 15.96
N SER A 122 30.36 15.15 16.09
CA SER A 122 29.20 15.66 15.34
C SER A 122 28.96 17.16 15.49
N PRO A 123 29.06 17.80 16.68
CA PRO A 123 28.91 19.23 16.79
C PRO A 123 30.04 20.04 16.08
N GLU A 124 31.26 19.49 16.01
CA GLU A 124 32.36 20.09 15.29
C GLU A 124 32.15 20.03 13.78
N ILE A 125 31.68 18.89 13.26
CA ILE A 125 31.29 18.74 11.86
C ILE A 125 30.16 19.73 11.51
N CYS A 126 29.13 19.86 12.34
CA CYS A 126 28.03 20.81 12.11
C CYS A 126 28.54 22.26 12.02
N ARG A 127 29.45 22.67 12.91
CA ARG A 127 30.04 24.02 12.94
C ARG A 127 30.88 24.29 11.70
N GLU A 128 31.76 23.37 11.35
CA GLU A 128 32.64 23.48 10.19
C GLU A 128 31.84 23.58 8.89
N MET A 129 30.91 22.64 8.69
CA MET A 129 30.06 22.62 7.53
C MET A 129 29.17 23.86 7.42
N GLY A 130 28.55 24.27 8.53
CA GLY A 130 27.73 25.50 8.59
C GLY A 130 28.52 26.74 8.21
N GLY A 131 29.77 26.88 8.70
CA GLY A 131 30.66 27.97 8.35
C GLY A 131 31.05 28.00 6.87
N ARG A 132 31.29 26.83 6.26
CA ARG A 132 31.60 26.72 4.82
C ARG A 132 30.40 27.04 3.94
N ILE A 133 29.21 26.60 4.31
CA ILE A 133 27.97 26.91 3.60
C ILE A 133 27.69 28.40 3.64
N LEU A 134 27.79 29.06 4.80
CA LEU A 134 27.59 30.51 4.92
C LEU A 134 28.63 31.33 4.13
N ARG A 135 29.88 30.87 4.04
CA ARG A 135 30.89 31.50 3.21
C ARG A 135 30.61 31.41 1.72
N ARG A 136 29.96 30.37 1.28
CA ARG A 136 29.66 30.14 -0.15
C ARG A 136 28.32 30.75 -0.56
N PHE A 137 27.30 30.67 0.31
CA PHE A 137 25.93 31.11 0.07
C PHE A 137 25.53 32.20 1.05
N HIS A 138 25.92 33.44 0.73
CA HIS A 138 25.79 34.63 1.64
C HIS A 138 24.33 35.00 1.94
N HIS A 139 23.37 34.57 1.16
CA HIS A 139 21.94 34.84 1.37
C HIS A 139 21.30 33.95 2.44
N LEU A 140 21.92 32.81 2.76
CA LEU A 140 21.37 31.84 3.71
C LEU A 140 21.49 32.35 5.16
N LYS A 141 20.47 31.95 5.96
CA LYS A 141 20.48 32.15 7.41
C LYS A 141 20.33 30.78 8.11
N VAL A 142 20.92 30.66 9.30
CA VAL A 142 20.78 29.45 10.11
C VAL A 142 19.45 29.49 10.84
N ASP A 143 18.63 28.44 10.64
CA ASP A 143 17.42 28.17 11.42
C ASP A 143 17.45 26.73 11.91
N VAL A 144 17.59 26.53 13.22
CA VAL A 144 17.69 25.20 13.83
C VAL A 144 16.33 24.53 14.07
N HIS A 145 15.24 25.30 14.00
CA HIS A 145 13.88 24.82 14.28
C HIS A 145 13.11 24.48 13.00
N ASN A 146 13.03 25.42 12.06
CA ASN A 146 12.24 25.28 10.83
C ASN A 146 13.05 25.64 9.59
N PRO A 147 14.15 24.94 9.28
CA PRO A 147 14.97 25.22 8.11
C PRO A 147 14.27 24.79 6.82
N ASP A 148 14.47 25.54 5.74
CA ASP A 148 14.04 25.14 4.40
C ASP A 148 14.80 23.89 3.96
N ILE A 149 16.11 23.82 4.27
CA ILE A 149 16.95 22.65 4.00
C ILE A 149 17.76 22.20 5.22
N THR A 150 17.75 20.89 5.47
CA THR A 150 18.64 20.25 6.44
C THR A 150 19.76 19.53 5.70
N VAL A 151 20.98 20.07 5.76
CA VAL A 151 22.17 19.39 5.26
C VAL A 151 22.62 18.36 6.29
N THR A 152 22.55 17.08 5.92
CA THR A 152 22.94 15.98 6.81
C THR A 152 24.25 15.35 6.34
N VAL A 153 25.22 15.28 7.25
CA VAL A 153 26.49 14.55 7.07
C VAL A 153 26.47 13.28 7.93
N GLU A 154 26.61 12.14 7.30
CA GLU A 154 26.69 10.84 8.02
C GLU A 154 28.08 10.22 7.81
N VAL A 155 28.92 10.22 8.82
CA VAL A 155 30.23 9.55 8.78
C VAL A 155 30.08 8.13 9.31
N ARG A 156 30.28 7.13 8.43
CA ARG A 156 30.19 5.70 8.74
C ARG A 156 31.55 5.02 8.60
N ASP A 157 31.59 3.71 8.79
CA ASP A 157 32.85 2.95 8.87
C ASP A 157 33.71 3.09 7.62
N ARG A 158 33.11 3.03 6.42
CA ARG A 158 33.83 3.01 5.14
C ARG A 158 33.83 4.36 4.42
N TYR A 159 32.70 5.02 4.38
CA TYR A 159 32.47 6.28 3.65
C TYR A 159 31.75 7.32 4.48
N ALA A 160 31.74 8.55 4.03
CA ALA A 160 30.82 9.57 4.49
C ALA A 160 29.72 9.79 3.43
N PHE A 161 28.56 10.29 3.88
CA PHE A 161 27.39 10.54 3.05
C PHE A 161 26.89 11.96 3.30
N VAL A 162 26.60 12.66 2.23
CA VAL A 162 26.01 14.00 2.27
C VAL A 162 24.64 13.95 1.60
N ARG A 163 23.64 14.51 2.26
CA ARG A 163 22.28 14.58 1.73
C ARG A 163 21.52 15.81 2.24
N GLY A 164 20.49 16.16 1.50
CA GLY A 164 19.51 17.18 1.89
C GLY A 164 18.35 16.60 2.70
N ASN A 165 17.15 17.13 2.45
CA ASN A 165 15.92 16.73 3.12
C ASN A 165 15.56 15.27 2.84
N ASN A 166 14.79 14.65 3.77
CA ASN A 166 14.24 13.33 3.53
C ASN A 166 12.91 13.45 2.78
N LEU A 167 12.66 12.47 1.92
CA LEU A 167 11.35 12.22 1.33
C LEU A 167 10.55 11.23 2.21
N HIS A 168 9.25 11.41 2.26
CA HIS A 168 8.36 10.49 2.97
C HIS A 168 8.13 9.23 2.12
N GLY A 169 8.31 8.05 2.73
CA GLY A 169 7.92 6.78 2.15
C GLY A 169 6.47 6.41 2.45
N ALA A 170 6.02 5.26 1.94
CA ALA A 170 4.67 4.75 2.18
C ALA A 170 4.39 4.41 3.66
N GLY A 171 5.45 4.21 4.45
CA GLY A 171 5.33 3.79 5.86
C GLY A 171 4.76 2.38 6.02
N GLY A 172 4.24 2.07 7.20
CA GLY A 172 3.62 0.78 7.50
C GLY A 172 4.62 -0.36 7.65
N MET A 173 4.19 -1.57 7.27
CA MET A 173 4.95 -2.82 7.38
C MET A 173 5.20 -3.44 6.00
N PRO A 174 6.34 -4.10 5.76
CA PRO A 174 6.59 -4.75 4.47
C PRO A 174 5.51 -5.79 4.16
N THR A 175 4.94 -5.71 2.96
CA THR A 175 3.92 -6.68 2.49
C THR A 175 4.46 -8.10 2.58
N GLY A 176 3.64 -9.02 3.09
CA GLY A 176 3.99 -10.41 3.35
C GLY A 176 4.42 -10.71 4.80
N THR A 177 4.61 -9.68 5.65
CA THR A 177 4.96 -9.88 7.07
C THR A 177 3.76 -10.08 7.99
N GLY A 178 2.55 -9.73 7.55
CA GLY A 178 1.30 -9.81 8.32
C GLY A 178 0.41 -11.00 7.93
N GLY A 179 0.91 -11.94 7.12
CA GLY A 179 0.11 -13.04 6.58
C GLY A 179 -0.60 -12.67 5.28
N ARG A 180 -1.60 -13.47 4.90
CA ARG A 180 -2.33 -13.35 3.63
C ARG A 180 -3.83 -13.25 3.88
N ALA A 181 -4.53 -12.39 3.14
CA ALA A 181 -5.98 -12.25 3.20
C ALA A 181 -6.59 -12.06 1.80
N ALA A 182 -7.85 -12.47 1.66
CA ALA A 182 -8.61 -12.32 0.43
C ALA A 182 -9.48 -11.06 0.49
N VAL A 183 -9.31 -10.14 -0.47
CA VAL A 183 -10.13 -8.93 -0.58
C VAL A 183 -11.23 -9.12 -1.61
N LEU A 184 -12.46 -8.80 -1.22
CA LEU A 184 -13.58 -8.69 -2.15
C LEU A 184 -13.44 -7.33 -2.86
N ILE A 185 -13.03 -7.39 -4.13
CA ILE A 185 -12.74 -6.18 -4.92
C ILE A 185 -13.88 -5.88 -5.90
N SER A 186 -14.24 -4.63 -5.98
CA SER A 186 -15.24 -4.07 -6.90
C SER A 186 -14.67 -2.86 -7.64
N GLY A 187 -15.39 -2.35 -8.64
CA GLY A 187 -15.04 -1.12 -9.37
C GLY A 187 -15.32 0.17 -8.58
N GLY A 188 -15.83 0.08 -7.36
CA GLY A 188 -16.09 1.23 -6.49
C GLY A 188 -14.84 1.80 -5.82
N ILE A 189 -15.00 2.93 -5.13
CA ILE A 189 -13.91 3.68 -4.49
C ILE A 189 -13.35 2.93 -3.26
N ASP A 190 -14.20 2.24 -2.52
CA ASP A 190 -13.92 1.80 -1.15
C ASP A 190 -13.00 0.54 -1.10
N SER A 191 -13.23 -0.43 -2.00
CA SER A 191 -12.48 -1.69 -1.97
C SER A 191 -10.99 -1.57 -2.35
N PRO A 192 -10.57 -0.71 -3.31
CA PRO A 192 -9.15 -0.42 -3.53
C PRO A 192 -8.48 0.27 -2.33
N VAL A 193 -9.19 1.18 -1.67
CA VAL A 193 -8.72 1.85 -0.43
C VAL A 193 -8.53 0.83 0.68
N ALA A 194 -9.51 -0.05 0.91
CA ALA A 194 -9.40 -1.13 1.89
C ALA A 194 -8.21 -2.05 1.60
N SER A 195 -8.00 -2.40 0.33
CA SER A 195 -6.85 -3.18 -0.14
C SER A 195 -5.52 -2.52 0.23
N TYR A 196 -5.37 -1.25 -0.11
CA TYR A 196 -4.18 -0.46 0.20
C TYR A 196 -3.92 -0.39 1.72
N MET A 197 -4.96 -0.10 2.51
CA MET A 197 -4.83 0.03 3.96
C MET A 197 -4.36 -1.27 4.61
N MET A 198 -4.87 -2.42 4.17
CA MET A 198 -4.46 -3.72 4.72
C MET A 198 -3.08 -4.15 4.22
N ALA A 199 -2.74 -3.91 2.94
CA ALA A 199 -1.40 -4.14 2.42
C ALA A 199 -0.35 -3.30 3.17
N LYS A 200 -0.68 -2.05 3.54
CA LYS A 200 0.16 -1.18 4.38
C LYS A 200 0.44 -1.77 5.77
N ARG A 201 -0.39 -2.67 6.28
CA ARG A 201 -0.17 -3.41 7.53
C ARG A 201 0.60 -4.72 7.33
N GLY A 202 1.18 -4.92 6.14
CA GLY A 202 2.01 -6.09 5.82
C GLY A 202 1.23 -7.29 5.30
N ILE A 203 -0.06 -7.15 5.01
CA ILE A 203 -0.89 -8.24 4.48
C ILE A 203 -0.59 -8.44 2.99
N GLU A 204 -0.35 -9.70 2.60
CA GLU A 204 -0.30 -10.10 1.20
C GLU A 204 -1.73 -10.30 0.68
N LEU A 205 -2.07 -9.66 -0.43
CA LEU A 205 -3.42 -9.64 -0.96
C LEU A 205 -3.65 -10.74 -1.99
N VAL A 206 -4.81 -11.39 -1.86
CA VAL A 206 -5.48 -12.15 -2.91
C VAL A 206 -6.78 -11.44 -3.22
N ALA A 207 -7.12 -11.19 -4.48
CA ALA A 207 -8.34 -10.49 -4.85
C ALA A 207 -9.40 -11.48 -5.35
N VAL A 208 -10.66 -11.25 -4.96
CA VAL A 208 -11.82 -11.96 -5.44
C VAL A 208 -12.78 -10.94 -6.04
N HIS A 209 -13.04 -11.05 -7.34
CA HIS A 209 -13.97 -10.23 -8.09
C HIS A 209 -15.13 -11.09 -8.60
N PHE A 210 -16.35 -10.60 -8.47
CA PHE A 210 -17.56 -11.29 -8.96
C PHE A 210 -18.02 -10.66 -10.26
N ALA A 211 -18.15 -11.46 -11.30
CA ALA A 211 -18.61 -11.03 -12.63
C ALA A 211 -19.90 -11.74 -13.01
N SER A 212 -20.85 -11.00 -13.57
CA SER A 212 -22.18 -11.52 -13.93
C SER A 212 -22.53 -11.21 -15.39
N PRO A 213 -21.80 -11.77 -16.37
CA PRO A 213 -22.19 -11.62 -17.76
C PRO A 213 -23.55 -12.31 -18.04
N PRO A 214 -24.45 -11.77 -18.90
CA PRO A 214 -24.25 -10.56 -19.72
C PRO A 214 -24.60 -9.25 -18.98
N TYR A 215 -24.98 -9.29 -17.71
CA TYR A 215 -25.41 -8.12 -16.93
C TYR A 215 -24.27 -7.17 -16.58
N THR A 216 -23.07 -7.68 -16.40
CA THR A 216 -21.85 -6.86 -16.25
C THR A 216 -21.03 -6.91 -17.54
N SER A 217 -20.46 -5.76 -17.93
CA SER A 217 -19.67 -5.66 -19.15
C SER A 217 -18.20 -6.09 -18.92
N GLU A 218 -17.50 -6.43 -20.00
CA GLU A 218 -16.04 -6.62 -19.97
C GLU A 218 -15.30 -5.37 -19.50
N LEU A 219 -15.83 -4.17 -19.79
CA LEU A 219 -15.26 -2.90 -19.34
C LEU A 219 -15.33 -2.76 -17.81
N ALA A 220 -16.35 -3.32 -17.14
CA ALA A 220 -16.41 -3.37 -15.69
C ALA A 220 -15.29 -4.26 -15.10
N GLU A 221 -15.03 -5.44 -15.70
CA GLU A 221 -13.90 -6.30 -15.31
C GLU A 221 -12.55 -5.58 -15.55
N MET A 222 -12.37 -4.93 -16.72
CA MET A 222 -11.15 -4.18 -17.05
C MET A 222 -10.90 -3.05 -16.05
N LYS A 223 -11.93 -2.31 -15.64
CA LYS A 223 -11.87 -1.28 -14.61
C LYS A 223 -11.33 -1.83 -13.29
N VAL A 224 -11.83 -2.98 -12.84
CA VAL A 224 -11.34 -3.63 -11.62
C VAL A 224 -9.88 -4.06 -11.75
N MET A 225 -9.47 -4.61 -12.91
CA MET A 225 -8.07 -4.98 -13.14
C MET A 225 -7.15 -3.75 -13.11
N GLU A 226 -7.59 -2.60 -13.65
CA GLU A 226 -6.82 -1.36 -13.59
C GLU A 226 -6.70 -0.81 -12.16
N LEU A 227 -7.77 -0.86 -11.37
CA LEU A 227 -7.73 -0.52 -9.95
C LEU A 227 -6.74 -1.40 -9.18
N LEU A 228 -6.74 -2.70 -9.45
CA LEU A 228 -5.79 -3.64 -8.84
C LEU A 228 -4.35 -3.36 -9.24
N LYS A 229 -4.07 -2.97 -10.50
CA LYS A 229 -2.72 -2.55 -10.91
C LYS A 229 -2.22 -1.34 -10.11
N LYS A 230 -3.09 -0.35 -9.89
CA LYS A 230 -2.76 0.82 -9.07
C LYS A 230 -2.45 0.44 -7.61
N VAL A 231 -3.21 -0.47 -7.03
CA VAL A 231 -2.94 -1.02 -5.70
C VAL A 231 -1.63 -1.83 -5.70
N ALA A 232 -1.36 -2.62 -6.75
CA ALA A 232 -0.16 -3.44 -6.87
C ALA A 232 1.14 -2.63 -6.90
N ARG A 233 1.09 -1.36 -7.33
CA ARG A 233 2.24 -0.42 -7.21
C ARG A 233 2.75 -0.28 -5.77
N TYR A 234 1.90 -0.56 -4.78
CA TYR A 234 2.24 -0.50 -3.35
C TYR A 234 2.40 -1.88 -2.74
N SER A 235 1.45 -2.78 -2.99
CA SER A 235 1.37 -4.10 -2.35
C SER A 235 2.28 -5.15 -3.00
N GLY A 236 2.74 -4.90 -4.21
CA GLY A 236 3.31 -5.91 -5.09
C GLY A 236 2.22 -6.76 -5.76
N TRP A 237 2.60 -7.91 -6.31
CA TRP A 237 1.72 -8.73 -7.14
C TRP A 237 0.48 -9.21 -6.39
N ILE A 238 -0.67 -9.17 -7.08
CA ILE A 238 -1.97 -9.61 -6.54
C ILE A 238 -2.51 -10.74 -7.42
N THR A 239 -2.71 -11.91 -6.84
CA THR A 239 -3.44 -12.99 -7.51
C THR A 239 -4.93 -12.71 -7.42
N THR A 240 -5.60 -12.60 -8.57
CA THR A 240 -7.00 -12.23 -8.68
C THR A 240 -7.82 -13.40 -9.21
N PHE A 241 -8.93 -13.69 -8.57
CA PHE A 241 -9.91 -14.71 -8.94
C PHE A 241 -11.19 -14.01 -9.40
N VAL A 242 -11.52 -14.14 -10.69
CA VAL A 242 -12.78 -13.65 -11.26
C VAL A 242 -13.78 -14.79 -11.19
N VAL A 243 -14.82 -14.61 -10.38
CA VAL A 243 -15.83 -15.61 -10.06
C VAL A 243 -17.04 -15.40 -10.95
N PRO A 244 -17.48 -16.39 -11.76
CA PRO A 244 -18.75 -16.33 -12.48
C PRO A 244 -19.91 -16.39 -11.46
N PHE A 245 -20.78 -15.36 -11.47
CA PHE A 245 -21.78 -15.21 -10.42
C PHE A 245 -23.21 -15.10 -10.93
N THR A 246 -23.43 -15.11 -12.25
CA THR A 246 -24.74 -14.93 -12.91
C THR A 246 -25.77 -15.92 -12.43
N GLU A 247 -25.46 -17.23 -12.44
CA GLU A 247 -26.38 -18.31 -12.04
C GLU A 247 -26.94 -18.07 -10.63
N ILE A 248 -26.07 -17.70 -9.70
CA ILE A 248 -26.44 -17.45 -8.30
C ILE A 248 -27.31 -16.22 -8.18
N GLN A 249 -26.98 -15.12 -8.89
CA GLN A 249 -27.79 -13.90 -8.87
C GLN A 249 -29.20 -14.12 -9.43
N GLU A 250 -29.34 -14.88 -10.51
CA GLU A 250 -30.62 -15.23 -11.07
C GLU A 250 -31.47 -16.09 -10.12
N GLN A 251 -30.84 -17.05 -9.44
CA GLN A 251 -31.51 -17.88 -8.43
C GLN A 251 -32.00 -17.00 -7.26
N ILE A 252 -31.17 -16.08 -6.76
CA ILE A 252 -31.59 -15.16 -5.68
C ILE A 252 -32.78 -14.32 -6.13
N ARG A 253 -32.72 -13.75 -7.35
CA ARG A 253 -33.82 -12.95 -7.93
C ARG A 253 -35.13 -13.76 -8.02
N ASP A 254 -35.05 -14.97 -8.48
CA ASP A 254 -36.23 -15.79 -8.82
C ASP A 254 -36.82 -16.51 -7.60
N LYS A 255 -36.01 -16.80 -6.57
CA LYS A 255 -36.43 -17.66 -5.43
C LYS A 255 -36.52 -16.92 -4.09
N CYS A 256 -35.82 -15.78 -3.93
CA CYS A 256 -35.79 -15.07 -2.67
C CYS A 256 -36.64 -13.78 -2.70
N PRO A 257 -37.18 -13.32 -1.56
CA PRO A 257 -37.89 -12.05 -1.49
C PRO A 257 -36.97 -10.89 -1.90
N GLU A 258 -37.47 -9.97 -2.75
CA GLU A 258 -36.72 -8.86 -3.31
C GLU A 258 -35.99 -8.04 -2.24
N GLU A 259 -36.64 -7.76 -1.11
CA GLU A 259 -36.06 -6.95 -0.04
C GLU A 259 -34.78 -7.53 0.59
N TYR A 260 -34.56 -8.84 0.49
CA TYR A 260 -33.36 -9.54 0.98
C TYR A 260 -32.32 -9.80 -0.09
N PHE A 261 -32.58 -9.48 -1.35
CA PHE A 261 -31.70 -9.80 -2.49
C PHE A 261 -30.23 -9.43 -2.21
N THR A 262 -29.97 -8.16 -1.89
CA THR A 262 -28.59 -7.65 -1.69
C THR A 262 -27.90 -8.34 -0.51
N ILE A 263 -28.63 -8.64 0.56
CA ILE A 263 -28.05 -9.28 1.77
C ILE A 263 -27.69 -10.73 1.48
N ILE A 264 -28.58 -11.48 0.86
CA ILE A 264 -28.35 -12.89 0.49
C ILE A 264 -27.20 -12.97 -0.51
N MET A 265 -27.21 -12.13 -1.54
CA MET A 265 -26.14 -12.03 -2.52
C MET A 265 -24.77 -11.82 -1.83
N ARG A 266 -24.67 -10.86 -0.90
CA ARG A 266 -23.43 -10.59 -0.19
C ARG A 266 -23.01 -11.75 0.72
N ARG A 267 -23.96 -12.43 1.35
CA ARG A 267 -23.68 -13.64 2.14
C ARG A 267 -23.04 -14.73 1.28
N VAL A 268 -23.61 -14.99 0.10
CA VAL A 268 -23.06 -16.00 -0.85
C VAL A 268 -21.68 -15.57 -1.35
N MET A 269 -21.48 -14.26 -1.64
CA MET A 269 -20.15 -13.74 -1.98
C MET A 269 -19.13 -13.98 -0.86
N MET A 270 -19.51 -13.79 0.41
CA MET A 270 -18.63 -14.06 1.56
C MET A 270 -18.30 -15.56 1.66
N MET A 271 -19.29 -16.46 1.50
CA MET A 271 -19.07 -17.91 1.53
C MET A 271 -18.13 -18.38 0.42
N ILE A 272 -18.32 -17.93 -0.82
CA ILE A 272 -17.44 -18.25 -1.95
C ILE A 272 -16.02 -17.68 -1.70
N SER A 273 -15.94 -16.42 -1.27
CA SER A 273 -14.65 -15.79 -0.97
C SER A 273 -13.90 -16.54 0.14
N ALA A 274 -14.59 -17.06 1.15
CA ALA A 274 -13.97 -17.87 2.20
C ALA A 274 -13.44 -19.21 1.66
N ARG A 275 -14.15 -19.88 0.73
CA ARG A 275 -13.66 -21.11 0.05
C ARG A 275 -12.38 -20.82 -0.74
N ILE A 276 -12.36 -19.73 -1.54
CA ILE A 276 -11.18 -19.30 -2.29
C ILE A 276 -10.04 -18.91 -1.34
N ALA A 277 -10.33 -18.12 -0.31
CA ALA A 277 -9.36 -17.71 0.69
C ALA A 277 -8.63 -18.89 1.34
N LYS A 278 -9.37 -19.91 1.77
CA LYS A 278 -8.81 -21.14 2.34
C LYS A 278 -7.90 -21.87 1.34
N SER A 279 -8.30 -21.98 0.08
CA SER A 279 -7.49 -22.62 -0.98
C SER A 279 -6.19 -21.87 -1.26
N GLN A 280 -6.13 -20.57 -0.93
CA GLN A 280 -4.97 -19.70 -1.13
C GLN A 280 -4.18 -19.46 0.18
N ASN A 281 -4.45 -20.20 1.25
CA ASN A 281 -3.84 -20.03 2.58
C ASN A 281 -4.03 -18.60 3.13
N CYS A 282 -5.18 -17.99 2.86
CA CYS A 282 -5.59 -16.74 3.48
C CYS A 282 -6.25 -17.02 4.83
N HIS A 283 -6.05 -16.11 5.79
CA HIS A 283 -6.56 -16.24 7.16
C HIS A 283 -7.67 -15.25 7.50
N ALA A 284 -8.04 -14.39 6.56
CA ALA A 284 -9.11 -13.40 6.72
C ALA A 284 -9.67 -12.99 5.37
N LEU A 285 -10.88 -12.41 5.39
CA LEU A 285 -11.45 -11.64 4.30
C LEU A 285 -11.25 -10.14 4.55
N ILE A 286 -11.25 -9.35 3.48
CA ILE A 286 -11.20 -7.89 3.53
C ILE A 286 -12.35 -7.35 2.68
N THR A 287 -13.11 -6.39 3.21
CA THR A 287 -14.14 -5.67 2.46
C THR A 287 -14.00 -4.15 2.63
N GLY A 288 -14.49 -3.39 1.65
CA GLY A 288 -14.46 -1.92 1.66
C GLY A 288 -15.67 -1.28 2.33
N GLU A 289 -16.41 -2.00 3.18
CA GLU A 289 -17.64 -1.51 3.80
C GLU A 289 -17.40 -0.36 4.78
N SER A 290 -18.31 0.64 4.76
CA SER A 290 -18.41 1.71 5.74
C SER A 290 -19.84 1.75 6.32
N VAL A 291 -19.97 1.86 7.64
CA VAL A 291 -21.29 1.85 8.32
C VAL A 291 -22.15 3.03 7.86
N GLY A 292 -23.38 2.70 7.45
CA GLY A 292 -24.38 3.72 7.09
C GLY A 292 -24.23 4.33 5.70
N GLN A 293 -23.26 3.91 4.92
CA GLN A 293 -23.04 4.46 3.56
C GLN A 293 -24.16 4.05 2.59
N VAL A 294 -24.61 2.80 2.64
CA VAL A 294 -25.72 2.27 1.84
C VAL A 294 -26.61 1.34 2.67
N ALA A 295 -27.79 1.00 2.14
CA ALA A 295 -28.80 0.18 2.83
C ALA A 295 -28.28 -1.19 3.30
N SER A 296 -27.34 -1.79 2.57
CA SER A 296 -26.71 -3.09 2.90
C SER A 296 -25.53 -2.96 3.88
N GLN A 297 -25.17 -1.77 4.32
CA GLN A 297 -24.07 -1.49 5.24
C GLN A 297 -24.55 -0.94 6.60
N THR A 298 -25.78 -1.28 7.00
CA THR A 298 -26.25 -1.06 8.36
C THR A 298 -25.67 -2.09 9.32
N MET A 299 -25.59 -1.81 10.62
CA MET A 299 -25.11 -2.78 11.62
C MET A 299 -25.88 -4.12 11.55
N TYR A 300 -27.20 -4.06 11.29
CA TYR A 300 -28.04 -5.26 11.15
C TYR A 300 -27.68 -6.08 9.91
N ALA A 301 -27.45 -5.40 8.77
CA ALA A 301 -27.07 -6.06 7.53
C ALA A 301 -25.65 -6.66 7.62
N LEU A 302 -24.71 -5.90 8.21
CA LEU A 302 -23.34 -6.38 8.42
C LEU A 302 -23.30 -7.61 9.35
N ALA A 303 -24.10 -7.64 10.42
CA ALA A 303 -24.19 -8.81 11.29
C ALA A 303 -24.70 -10.04 10.54
N CYS A 304 -25.65 -9.88 9.61
CA CYS A 304 -26.14 -10.99 8.77
C CYS A 304 -25.09 -11.49 7.77
N THR A 305 -24.28 -10.60 7.19
CA THR A 305 -23.23 -11.00 6.23
C THR A 305 -22.00 -11.57 6.92
N ASP A 306 -21.67 -11.10 8.13
CA ASP A 306 -20.55 -11.60 8.92
C ASP A 306 -20.67 -13.07 9.27
N CYS A 307 -21.88 -13.50 9.64
CA CYS A 307 -22.17 -14.90 9.98
C CYS A 307 -21.96 -15.88 8.80
N ALA A 308 -21.85 -15.39 7.57
CA ALA A 308 -21.63 -16.22 6.39
C ALA A 308 -20.14 -16.58 6.19
N ALA A 309 -19.23 -15.83 6.79
CA ALA A 309 -17.80 -16.11 6.75
C ALA A 309 -17.38 -16.88 8.00
N ASP A 310 -16.64 -17.98 7.81
CA ASP A 310 -16.06 -18.78 8.89
C ASP A 310 -14.60 -18.40 9.19
N MET A 311 -14.26 -17.14 8.93
CA MET A 311 -12.96 -16.53 9.20
C MET A 311 -13.12 -15.04 9.52
N PRO A 312 -12.11 -14.38 10.14
CA PRO A 312 -12.16 -12.95 10.41
C PRO A 312 -12.43 -12.11 9.15
N VAL A 313 -13.25 -11.06 9.29
CA VAL A 313 -13.52 -10.10 8.22
C VAL A 313 -12.99 -8.73 8.65
N PHE A 314 -11.99 -8.23 7.93
CA PHE A 314 -11.42 -6.90 8.16
C PHE A 314 -12.14 -5.86 7.31
N ARG A 315 -12.55 -4.77 7.96
CA ARG A 315 -13.22 -3.63 7.34
C ARG A 315 -12.47 -2.34 7.66
N PRO A 316 -11.35 -2.08 6.98
CA PRO A 316 -10.51 -0.92 7.34
C PRO A 316 -11.21 0.42 7.15
N CYS A 317 -12.25 0.50 6.30
CA CYS A 317 -13.02 1.71 6.04
C CYS A 317 -14.26 1.85 6.95
N ILE A 318 -14.50 0.95 7.90
CA ILE A 318 -15.79 0.79 8.60
C ILE A 318 -16.28 2.06 9.32
N GLY A 319 -15.38 2.86 9.87
CA GLY A 319 -15.68 4.11 10.59
C GLY A 319 -15.29 5.37 9.83
N MET A 320 -14.92 5.25 8.57
CA MET A 320 -14.51 6.40 7.75
C MET A 320 -15.72 6.98 7.02
N ASP A 321 -15.75 8.30 6.89
CA ASP A 321 -16.69 8.96 6.00
C ASP A 321 -16.22 8.92 4.54
N LYS A 322 -17.09 9.40 3.64
CA LYS A 322 -16.81 9.31 2.19
C LYS A 322 -15.62 10.18 1.78
N ASP A 323 -15.44 11.33 2.39
CA ASP A 323 -14.36 12.27 2.05
C ASP A 323 -13.00 11.73 2.49
N GLU A 324 -12.93 11.08 3.64
CA GLU A 324 -11.72 10.40 4.13
C GLU A 324 -11.29 9.27 3.16
N ILE A 325 -12.25 8.48 2.70
CA ILE A 325 -11.99 7.40 1.73
C ILE A 325 -11.54 7.98 0.38
N ILE A 326 -12.20 9.03 -0.11
CA ILE A 326 -11.83 9.73 -1.35
C ILE A 326 -10.42 10.32 -1.26
N ALA A 327 -10.05 10.90 -0.13
CA ALA A 327 -8.71 11.45 0.07
C ALA A 327 -7.62 10.36 -0.10
N ILE A 328 -7.84 9.17 0.44
CA ILE A 328 -6.93 8.03 0.25
C ILE A 328 -6.98 7.54 -1.19
N SER A 329 -8.15 7.43 -1.80
CA SER A 329 -8.32 6.99 -3.18
C SER A 329 -7.57 7.89 -4.17
N ARG A 330 -7.61 9.21 -3.98
CA ARG A 330 -6.82 10.18 -4.75
C ARG A 330 -5.33 10.00 -4.53
N LYS A 331 -4.90 9.80 -3.28
CA LYS A 331 -3.50 9.56 -2.93
C LYS A 331 -2.90 8.33 -3.62
N ILE A 332 -3.69 7.28 -3.80
CA ILE A 332 -3.25 6.03 -4.46
C ILE A 332 -3.65 5.96 -5.94
N ASP A 333 -4.09 7.08 -6.51
CA ASP A 333 -4.46 7.22 -7.93
C ASP A 333 -5.59 6.28 -8.39
N THR A 334 -6.50 5.87 -7.49
CA THR A 334 -7.62 4.99 -7.83
C THR A 334 -8.93 5.73 -8.09
N PHE A 335 -9.05 7.00 -7.67
CA PHE A 335 -10.30 7.75 -7.68
C PHE A 335 -10.90 7.88 -9.08
N GLU A 336 -10.14 8.40 -10.06
CA GLU A 336 -10.65 8.67 -11.40
C GLU A 336 -11.11 7.38 -12.11
N THR A 337 -10.37 6.30 -11.95
CA THR A 337 -10.78 4.98 -12.46
C THR A 337 -12.04 4.47 -11.75
N SER A 338 -12.16 4.67 -10.43
CA SER A 338 -13.31 4.20 -9.66
C SER A 338 -14.64 4.85 -10.05
N ILE A 339 -14.62 6.10 -10.54
CA ILE A 339 -15.83 6.83 -10.93
C ILE A 339 -16.24 6.62 -12.40
N GLU A 340 -15.49 5.82 -13.17
CA GLU A 340 -15.90 5.45 -14.53
C GLU A 340 -17.27 4.73 -14.51
N PRO A 341 -18.16 4.98 -15.50
CA PRO A 341 -19.57 4.58 -15.47
C PRO A 341 -19.79 3.09 -15.85
N TYR A 342 -18.98 2.19 -15.31
CA TYR A 342 -19.13 0.73 -15.50
C TYR A 342 -19.62 0.09 -14.21
N GLU A 343 -20.80 -0.52 -14.27
CA GLU A 343 -21.49 -1.07 -13.09
C GLU A 343 -20.97 -2.43 -12.70
N ASP A 344 -20.86 -2.63 -11.37
CA ASP A 344 -20.53 -3.91 -10.75
C ASP A 344 -21.74 -4.85 -10.64
N CYS A 345 -21.48 -6.13 -10.42
CA CYS A 345 -22.54 -7.13 -10.22
C CYS A 345 -23.49 -6.78 -9.06
N CYS A 346 -23.05 -6.03 -8.06
CA CYS A 346 -23.87 -5.63 -6.92
C CYS A 346 -25.01 -4.65 -7.24
N THR A 347 -24.96 -3.97 -8.39
CA THR A 347 -25.95 -2.96 -8.81
C THR A 347 -26.97 -3.51 -9.80
N VAL A 348 -26.72 -4.68 -10.41
CA VAL A 348 -27.52 -5.26 -11.50
C VAL A 348 -28.99 -5.50 -11.12
N PHE A 349 -29.24 -6.07 -9.93
CA PHE A 349 -30.58 -6.38 -9.44
C PHE A 349 -30.86 -5.67 -8.11
N THR A 350 -30.70 -4.34 -8.10
CA THR A 350 -30.92 -3.56 -6.88
C THR A 350 -32.40 -3.56 -6.49
N PRO A 351 -32.78 -3.99 -5.27
CA PRO A 351 -34.15 -3.98 -4.82
C PRO A 351 -34.68 -2.54 -4.68
N LYS A 352 -35.98 -2.32 -5.01
CA LYS A 352 -36.63 -1.00 -4.84
C LYS A 352 -36.71 -0.60 -3.36
N HIS A 353 -36.95 -1.59 -2.47
CA HIS A 353 -37.10 -1.38 -1.02
C HIS A 353 -36.22 -2.35 -0.24
N PRO A 354 -34.89 -2.11 -0.16
CA PRO A 354 -33.97 -3.00 0.53
C PRO A 354 -34.24 -3.01 2.05
N LYS A 355 -34.12 -4.18 2.67
CA LYS A 355 -34.28 -4.35 4.11
C LYS A 355 -33.08 -3.75 4.86
N THR A 356 -33.28 -2.62 5.53
CA THR A 356 -32.22 -1.93 6.28
C THR A 356 -31.99 -2.46 7.68
N LYS A 357 -33.00 -3.17 8.26
CA LYS A 357 -32.92 -3.83 9.58
C LYS A 357 -33.30 -5.31 9.47
N PRO A 358 -32.51 -6.11 8.72
CA PRO A 358 -32.80 -7.54 8.60
C PRO A 358 -32.53 -8.26 9.92
N ARG A 359 -33.32 -9.31 10.18
CA ARG A 359 -33.04 -10.29 11.23
C ARG A 359 -32.38 -11.49 10.59
N LEU A 360 -31.35 -12.03 11.22
CA LEU A 360 -30.61 -13.18 10.66
C LEU A 360 -31.52 -14.38 10.34
N ASP A 361 -32.45 -14.69 11.26
CA ASP A 361 -33.39 -15.82 11.09
C ASP A 361 -34.27 -15.67 9.82
N ASP A 362 -34.69 -14.43 9.52
CA ASP A 362 -35.52 -14.15 8.35
C ASP A 362 -34.68 -14.22 7.05
N VAL A 363 -33.44 -13.76 7.12
CA VAL A 363 -32.50 -13.88 5.99
C VAL A 363 -32.17 -15.34 5.69
N LEU A 364 -31.92 -16.17 6.72
CA LEU A 364 -31.63 -17.60 6.55
C LEU A 364 -32.85 -18.38 6.00
N LYS A 365 -34.07 -18.02 6.45
CA LYS A 365 -35.30 -18.61 5.87
C LYS A 365 -35.47 -18.25 4.38
N ALA A 366 -35.16 -16.99 4.03
CA ALA A 366 -35.23 -16.54 2.63
C ALA A 366 -34.16 -17.23 1.78
N GLU A 367 -32.92 -17.34 2.30
CA GLU A 367 -31.79 -18.02 1.65
C GLU A 367 -32.10 -19.51 1.42
N ALA A 368 -32.81 -20.17 2.34
CA ALA A 368 -33.21 -21.60 2.24
C ALA A 368 -34.16 -21.89 1.07
N ASN A 369 -34.76 -20.87 0.43
CA ASN A 369 -35.53 -21.04 -0.80
C ASN A 369 -34.62 -21.35 -2.03
N MET A 370 -33.32 -21.16 -1.92
CA MET A 370 -32.35 -21.50 -2.96
C MET A 370 -32.05 -22.99 -2.92
N GLU A 371 -32.45 -23.70 -3.96
CA GLU A 371 -32.14 -25.11 -4.13
C GLU A 371 -30.68 -25.29 -4.58
N ASN A 372 -29.97 -26.27 -4.03
CA ASN A 372 -28.61 -26.66 -4.44
C ASN A 372 -27.57 -25.50 -4.36
N LEU A 373 -27.71 -24.63 -3.38
CA LEU A 373 -26.80 -23.48 -3.22
C LEU A 373 -25.32 -23.89 -3.11
N ASP A 374 -25.03 -24.97 -2.36
CA ASP A 374 -23.66 -25.48 -2.21
C ASP A 374 -23.06 -25.94 -3.55
N GLU A 375 -23.84 -26.64 -4.37
CA GLU A 375 -23.39 -27.08 -5.70
C GLU A 375 -23.17 -25.90 -6.65
N MET A 376 -24.00 -24.85 -6.58
CA MET A 376 -23.81 -23.65 -7.37
C MET A 376 -22.53 -22.90 -6.94
N MET A 377 -22.27 -22.80 -5.63
CA MET A 377 -21.03 -22.23 -5.13
C MET A 377 -19.80 -23.04 -5.56
N ASP A 378 -19.89 -24.36 -5.56
CA ASP A 378 -18.80 -25.23 -6.04
C ASP A 378 -18.54 -25.03 -7.55
N ARG A 379 -19.61 -24.92 -8.37
CA ARG A 379 -19.47 -24.59 -9.79
C ARG A 379 -18.84 -23.22 -10.00
N ALA A 380 -19.26 -22.22 -9.22
CA ALA A 380 -18.69 -20.87 -9.29
C ALA A 380 -17.19 -20.88 -8.92
N VAL A 381 -16.78 -21.61 -7.87
CA VAL A 381 -15.38 -21.77 -7.48
C VAL A 381 -14.58 -22.55 -8.53
N ALA A 382 -15.17 -23.61 -9.13
CA ALA A 382 -14.51 -24.37 -10.19
C ALA A 382 -14.35 -23.56 -11.49
N GLY A 383 -15.29 -22.65 -11.77
CA GLY A 383 -15.31 -21.79 -12.97
C GLY A 383 -14.46 -20.51 -12.87
N VAL A 384 -13.68 -20.30 -11.81
CA VAL A 384 -12.92 -19.07 -11.65
C VAL A 384 -11.83 -18.89 -12.70
N LYS A 385 -11.73 -17.66 -13.23
CA LYS A 385 -10.61 -17.22 -14.04
C LYS A 385 -9.54 -16.62 -13.13
N LYS A 386 -8.33 -17.18 -13.17
CA LYS A 386 -7.18 -16.68 -12.40
C LYS A 386 -6.36 -15.71 -13.21
N VAL A 387 -6.09 -14.52 -12.67
CA VAL A 387 -5.25 -13.47 -13.27
C VAL A 387 -4.21 -13.05 -12.25
N VAL A 388 -2.97 -12.81 -12.68
CA VAL A 388 -1.93 -12.23 -11.81
C VAL A 388 -1.68 -10.80 -12.23
N ILE A 389 -1.96 -9.87 -11.33
CA ILE A 389 -1.72 -8.44 -11.49
C ILE A 389 -0.29 -8.15 -11.00
N LYS A 390 0.48 -7.50 -11.87
CA LYS A 390 1.89 -7.13 -11.59
C LYS A 390 2.04 -5.62 -11.50
#